data_02e6e3834300aa759c05b23046adc50d
#
_entry.id   02e6e3834300aa759c05b23046adc50d
#
_cell.length_a   1.000
_cell.length_b   1.000
_cell.length_c   1.000
_cell.angle_alpha   90.00
_cell.angle_beta   90.00
_cell.angle_gamma   90.00
#
_symmetry.space_group_name_H-M   'P 1'
#
loop_
_entity.id
_entity.type
_entity.pdbx_description
1 polymer ?
#
loop_
_entity_poly.entity_id
_entity_poly.type
_entity_poly.pdbx_seq_one_letter_code
_entity_poly.pdbx_strand_id
1 'polypeptide(L)'
;MAEAAVRPTWLRRLRRNPNIAVGTAILVCVVAAALLAGVLSTHNPRRLNPAERLKAPSSANYLGTDEFGRDVYSLVLYGAQVSLLVGATTMILTSLWGVVIGLIAGYYRRIDLALMRVMDGLMAFPAILLAIALMAARGPGVGNVIFALSVVYTPRTAMLIRSTVLSLRELDYVQAARALGRRDLAIAFRHILPNCVGPLLVQASFIFAYAILAEAILGFLGVGVPPYVPSWGNVIASGKNVIREAFWVSLFPGLALTVSGLSLNLLGDGLRDVLDPRLRVQ
;
A
#
# COMPACT_ATOMS: atom_id res chain seq x y z
N MET A 1 23.22 10.75 41.03
CA MET A 1 23.35 11.28 39.68
C MET A 1 22.23 10.62 38.81
N ALA A 2 21.23 11.37 38.48
CA ALA A 2 20.06 10.86 37.77
C ALA A 2 20.45 10.53 36.32
N GLU A 3 20.29 9.27 35.91
CA GLU A 3 20.32 8.83 34.50
C GLU A 3 19.19 9.54 33.75
N ALA A 4 19.54 10.65 33.09
CA ALA A 4 18.65 11.28 32.13
C ALA A 4 18.40 10.27 31.00
N ALA A 5 17.25 9.63 31.00
CA ALA A 5 16.79 8.77 29.92
C ALA A 5 16.89 9.53 28.61
N VAL A 6 17.92 9.27 27.82
CA VAL A 6 18.14 9.84 26.49
C VAL A 6 16.99 9.33 25.62
N ARG A 7 15.92 10.13 25.52
CA ARG A 7 14.82 9.86 24.60
C ARG A 7 15.43 9.72 23.20
N PRO A 8 15.16 8.62 22.49
CA PRO A 8 15.79 8.35 21.21
C PRO A 8 15.51 9.53 20.26
N THR A 9 16.58 10.16 19.80
CA THR A 9 16.54 11.38 18.95
C THR A 9 15.69 11.20 17.67
N TRP A 10 15.50 9.97 17.21
CA TRP A 10 14.66 9.63 16.06
C TRP A 10 13.17 9.89 16.30
N LEU A 11 12.62 9.68 17.52
CA LEU A 11 11.21 9.98 17.84
C LEU A 11 10.93 11.50 17.76
N ARG A 12 11.90 12.33 18.18
CA ARG A 12 11.78 13.78 18.06
C ARG A 12 11.85 14.25 16.61
N ARG A 13 12.65 13.57 15.77
CA ARG A 13 12.74 13.84 14.33
C ARG A 13 11.47 13.44 13.60
N LEU A 14 10.86 12.28 13.92
CA LEU A 14 9.57 11.87 13.37
C LEU A 14 8.49 12.94 13.56
N ARG A 15 8.40 13.49 14.78
CA ARG A 15 7.40 14.53 15.11
C ARG A 15 7.68 15.89 14.44
N ARG A 16 8.91 16.15 14.01
CA ARG A 16 9.32 17.43 13.41
C ARG A 16 9.38 17.38 11.88
N ASN A 17 9.29 16.22 11.27
CA ASN A 17 9.30 16.11 9.81
C ASN A 17 7.92 16.52 9.25
N PRO A 18 7.82 17.58 8.44
CA PRO A 18 6.55 18.07 7.93
C PRO A 18 5.88 17.06 6.99
N ASN A 19 6.65 16.29 6.23
CA ASN A 19 6.12 15.27 5.32
C ASN A 19 5.39 14.17 6.09
N ILE A 20 5.95 13.72 7.22
CA ILE A 20 5.28 12.74 8.10
C ILE A 20 4.01 13.34 8.70
N ALA A 21 4.08 14.58 9.20
CA ALA A 21 2.94 15.22 9.83
C ALA A 21 1.77 15.41 8.85
N VAL A 22 2.06 15.97 7.67
CA VAL A 22 1.04 16.21 6.63
C VAL A 22 0.53 14.89 6.06
N GLY A 23 1.43 13.96 5.68
CA GLY A 23 1.04 12.66 5.15
C GLY A 23 0.18 11.85 6.14
N THR A 24 0.56 11.84 7.44
CA THR A 24 -0.23 11.16 8.48
C THR A 24 -1.59 11.82 8.66
N ALA A 25 -1.65 13.16 8.73
CA ALA A 25 -2.92 13.88 8.91
C ALA A 25 -3.90 13.57 7.78
N ILE A 26 -3.45 13.63 6.53
CA ILE A 26 -4.29 13.30 5.36
C ILE A 26 -4.72 11.83 5.42
N LEU A 27 -3.81 10.90 5.67
CA LEU A 27 -4.13 9.47 5.73
C LEU A 27 -5.14 9.17 6.83
N VAL A 28 -4.98 9.77 8.01
CA VAL A 28 -5.92 9.62 9.14
C VAL A 28 -7.31 10.15 8.74
N CYS A 29 -7.39 11.30 8.08
CA CYS A 29 -8.67 11.83 7.58
C CYS A 29 -9.33 10.87 6.57
N VAL A 30 -8.58 10.32 5.62
CA VAL A 30 -9.10 9.36 4.63
C VAL A 30 -9.56 8.07 5.29
N VAL A 31 -8.76 7.52 6.21
CA VAL A 31 -9.11 6.30 6.96
C VAL A 31 -10.33 6.55 7.85
N ALA A 32 -10.39 7.69 8.55
CA ALA A 32 -11.54 8.04 9.37
C ALA A 32 -12.81 8.19 8.52
N ALA A 33 -12.73 8.84 7.36
CA ALA A 33 -13.85 8.94 6.43
C ALA A 33 -14.31 7.55 5.93
N ALA A 34 -13.38 6.65 5.63
CA ALA A 34 -13.69 5.28 5.25
C ALA A 34 -14.37 4.50 6.39
N LEU A 35 -13.84 4.56 7.61
CA LEU A 35 -14.40 3.86 8.78
C LEU A 35 -15.79 4.39 9.16
N LEU A 36 -15.98 5.70 9.04
CA LEU A 36 -17.23 6.38 9.33
C LEU A 36 -18.19 6.43 8.13
N ALA A 37 -17.88 5.73 7.02
CA ALA A 37 -18.71 5.76 5.81
C ALA A 37 -20.18 5.42 6.07
N GLY A 38 -20.48 4.49 6.99
CA GLY A 38 -21.83 4.13 7.36
C GLY A 38 -22.64 5.26 8.04
N VAL A 39 -21.95 6.23 8.66
CA VAL A 39 -22.56 7.39 9.34
C VAL A 39 -22.52 8.63 8.44
N LEU A 40 -21.44 8.81 7.68
CA LEU A 40 -21.23 9.97 6.83
C LEU A 40 -21.97 9.87 5.49
N SER A 41 -22.28 8.65 5.02
CA SER A 41 -23.00 8.47 3.76
C SER A 41 -24.42 9.01 3.85
N THR A 42 -24.83 9.74 2.84
CA THR A 42 -26.16 10.31 2.74
C THR A 42 -27.18 9.29 2.19
N HIS A 43 -26.70 8.34 1.39
CA HIS A 43 -27.54 7.35 0.72
C HIS A 43 -26.88 5.96 0.77
N ASN A 44 -27.70 4.92 0.58
CA ASN A 44 -27.17 3.57 0.43
C ASN A 44 -26.47 3.45 -0.94
N PRO A 45 -25.15 3.12 -0.98
CA PRO A 45 -24.38 3.08 -2.23
C PRO A 45 -24.85 2.00 -3.24
N ARG A 46 -25.66 1.04 -2.77
CA ARG A 46 -26.23 -0.02 -3.62
C ARG A 46 -27.63 0.29 -4.14
N ARG A 47 -28.24 1.37 -3.67
CA ARG A 47 -29.60 1.73 -4.11
C ARG A 47 -29.53 2.34 -5.51
N LEU A 48 -30.21 1.69 -6.45
CA LEU A 48 -30.37 2.18 -7.82
C LEU A 48 -31.59 3.12 -7.85
N ASN A 49 -31.45 4.28 -8.50
CA ASN A 49 -32.52 5.24 -8.71
C ASN A 49 -32.47 5.84 -10.12
N PRO A 50 -33.00 5.14 -11.14
CA PRO A 50 -32.91 5.59 -12.53
C PRO A 50 -33.49 6.99 -12.79
N ALA A 51 -34.45 7.46 -11.95
CA ALA A 51 -35.01 8.79 -12.05
C ALA A 51 -34.02 9.91 -11.69
N GLU A 52 -32.95 9.57 -10.97
CA GLU A 52 -31.91 10.50 -10.58
C GLU A 52 -30.57 10.26 -11.33
N ARG A 53 -30.64 9.63 -12.49
CA ARG A 53 -29.48 9.35 -13.31
C ARG A 53 -28.75 10.62 -13.74
N LEU A 54 -27.42 10.65 -13.59
CA LEU A 54 -26.50 11.70 -14.07
C LEU A 54 -26.87 13.12 -13.61
N LYS A 55 -27.50 13.27 -12.43
CA LYS A 55 -27.75 14.58 -11.86
C LYS A 55 -26.48 15.21 -11.34
N ALA A 56 -26.28 16.49 -11.66
CA ALA A 56 -25.17 17.29 -11.19
C ALA A 56 -25.14 17.41 -9.65
N PRO A 57 -23.99 17.72 -9.04
CA PRO A 57 -23.89 18.00 -7.62
C PRO A 57 -24.95 18.97 -7.12
N SER A 58 -25.60 18.61 -6.01
CA SER A 58 -26.70 19.37 -5.41
C SER A 58 -26.73 19.16 -3.89
N SER A 59 -27.62 19.88 -3.18
CA SER A 59 -27.82 19.70 -1.74
C SER A 59 -28.36 18.31 -1.36
N ALA A 60 -29.03 17.60 -2.28
CA ALA A 60 -29.52 16.24 -2.08
C ALA A 60 -28.41 15.20 -2.35
N ASN A 61 -27.58 15.43 -3.38
CA ASN A 61 -26.47 14.57 -3.78
C ASN A 61 -25.22 15.43 -3.89
N TYR A 62 -24.41 15.51 -2.83
CA TYR A 62 -23.27 16.46 -2.71
C TYR A 62 -22.27 16.37 -3.86
N LEU A 63 -21.98 15.16 -4.35
CA LEU A 63 -21.06 14.93 -5.47
C LEU A 63 -21.78 14.47 -6.74
N GLY A 64 -23.12 14.66 -6.80
CA GLY A 64 -23.93 14.21 -7.93
C GLY A 64 -24.22 12.72 -7.93
N THR A 65 -24.81 12.24 -9.03
CA THR A 65 -25.19 10.83 -9.20
C THR A 65 -24.53 10.22 -10.43
N ASP A 66 -24.41 8.88 -10.43
CA ASP A 66 -23.83 8.11 -11.53
C ASP A 66 -24.88 7.70 -12.60
N GLU A 67 -24.46 6.85 -13.54
CA GLU A 67 -25.32 6.33 -14.61
C GLU A 67 -26.50 5.45 -14.11
N PHE A 68 -26.42 4.95 -12.88
CA PHE A 68 -27.48 4.16 -12.23
C PHE A 68 -28.29 4.98 -11.22
N GLY A 69 -28.03 6.29 -11.11
CA GLY A 69 -28.64 7.18 -10.11
C GLY A 69 -28.17 6.92 -8.69
N ARG A 70 -26.98 6.31 -8.51
CA ARG A 70 -26.36 6.11 -7.19
C ARG A 70 -25.63 7.38 -6.77
N ASP A 71 -25.68 7.70 -5.48
CA ASP A 71 -24.99 8.87 -4.93
C ASP A 71 -23.46 8.71 -4.94
N VAL A 72 -22.76 9.57 -5.70
CA VAL A 72 -21.30 9.50 -5.87
C VAL A 72 -20.56 9.74 -4.57
N TYR A 73 -21.08 10.61 -3.67
CA TYR A 73 -20.47 10.85 -2.36
C TYR A 73 -20.42 9.57 -1.52
N SER A 74 -21.54 8.87 -1.42
CA SER A 74 -21.61 7.59 -0.72
C SER A 74 -20.71 6.52 -1.39
N LEU A 75 -20.66 6.51 -2.74
CA LEU A 75 -19.78 5.59 -3.47
C LEU A 75 -18.29 5.85 -3.20
N VAL A 76 -17.87 7.13 -3.08
CA VAL A 76 -16.47 7.49 -2.76
C VAL A 76 -16.11 7.06 -1.35
N LEU A 77 -16.99 7.25 -0.36
CA LEU A 77 -16.78 6.85 1.02
C LEU A 77 -16.65 5.32 1.19
N TYR A 78 -17.61 4.57 0.64
CA TYR A 78 -17.56 3.10 0.69
C TYR A 78 -16.47 2.54 -0.20
N GLY A 79 -16.15 3.20 -1.32
CA GLY A 79 -15.02 2.87 -2.17
C GLY A 79 -13.69 2.96 -1.45
N ALA A 80 -13.54 3.96 -0.55
CA ALA A 80 -12.37 4.09 0.30
C ALA A 80 -12.14 2.84 1.17
N GLN A 81 -13.21 2.24 1.74
CA GLN A 81 -13.07 1.02 2.55
C GLN A 81 -12.41 -0.11 1.77
N VAL A 82 -12.88 -0.36 0.55
CA VAL A 82 -12.38 -1.47 -0.28
C VAL A 82 -10.97 -1.16 -0.78
N SER A 83 -10.72 0.03 -1.33
CA SER A 83 -9.41 0.39 -1.89
C SER A 83 -8.33 0.44 -0.79
N LEU A 84 -8.64 1.00 0.40
CA LEU A 84 -7.71 0.98 1.54
C LEU A 84 -7.48 -0.43 2.09
N LEU A 85 -8.52 -1.27 2.17
CA LEU A 85 -8.39 -2.67 2.59
C LEU A 85 -7.46 -3.44 1.65
N VAL A 86 -7.65 -3.32 0.34
CA VAL A 86 -6.78 -3.96 -0.66
C VAL A 86 -5.35 -3.48 -0.50
N GLY A 87 -5.15 -2.16 -0.44
CA GLY A 87 -3.82 -1.57 -0.28
C GLY A 87 -3.11 -2.03 0.98
N ALA A 88 -3.77 -1.93 2.14
CA ALA A 88 -3.21 -2.29 3.44
C ALA A 88 -2.90 -3.80 3.53
N THR A 89 -3.83 -4.64 3.09
CA THR A 89 -3.64 -6.11 3.15
C THR A 89 -2.52 -6.55 2.19
N THR A 90 -2.47 -5.98 0.98
CA THR A 90 -1.38 -6.23 0.03
C THR A 90 -0.03 -5.81 0.63
N MET A 91 0.06 -4.63 1.23
CA MET A 91 1.25 -4.14 1.92
C MET A 91 1.73 -5.12 3.01
N ILE A 92 0.81 -5.59 3.86
CA ILE A 92 1.12 -6.52 4.96
C ILE A 92 1.63 -7.86 4.41
N LEU A 93 0.92 -8.47 3.46
CA LEU A 93 1.30 -9.75 2.87
C LEU A 93 2.63 -9.66 2.13
N THR A 94 2.81 -8.61 1.33
CA THR A 94 4.07 -8.35 0.61
C THR A 94 5.24 -8.14 1.56
N SER A 95 5.03 -7.40 2.66
CA SER A 95 6.06 -7.20 3.68
C SER A 95 6.41 -8.51 4.38
N LEU A 96 5.41 -9.30 4.74
CA LEU A 96 5.60 -10.60 5.40
C LEU A 96 6.41 -11.55 4.51
N TRP A 97 5.94 -11.80 3.30
CA TRP A 97 6.60 -12.72 2.38
C TRP A 97 7.94 -12.19 1.90
N GLY A 98 8.04 -10.89 1.64
CA GLY A 98 9.29 -10.24 1.25
C GLY A 98 10.37 -10.34 2.33
N VAL A 99 10.00 -10.17 3.61
CA VAL A 99 10.93 -10.37 4.73
C VAL A 99 11.36 -11.83 4.84
N VAL A 100 10.43 -12.78 4.79
CA VAL A 100 10.75 -14.21 4.89
C VAL A 100 11.71 -14.63 3.76
N ILE A 101 11.35 -14.32 2.51
CA ILE A 101 12.14 -14.69 1.34
C ILE A 101 13.50 -13.96 1.36
N GLY A 102 13.49 -12.65 1.62
CA GLY A 102 14.71 -11.84 1.62
C GLY A 102 15.68 -12.22 2.75
N LEU A 103 15.15 -12.55 3.95
CA LEU A 103 15.95 -12.99 5.07
C LEU A 103 16.62 -14.35 4.78
N ILE A 104 15.84 -15.32 4.26
CA ILE A 104 16.35 -16.65 3.91
C ILE A 104 17.42 -16.53 2.80
N ALA A 105 17.13 -15.82 1.73
CA ALA A 105 18.04 -15.63 0.62
C ALA A 105 19.34 -14.89 1.03
N GLY A 106 19.20 -13.79 1.79
CA GLY A 106 20.34 -13.01 2.26
C GLY A 106 21.23 -13.75 3.27
N TYR A 107 20.65 -14.64 4.08
CA TYR A 107 21.40 -15.37 5.09
C TYR A 107 22.01 -16.67 4.56
N TYR A 108 21.26 -17.47 3.78
CA TYR A 108 21.67 -18.81 3.29
C TYR A 108 22.08 -18.76 1.82
N ARG A 109 23.39 -18.66 1.57
CA ARG A 109 23.96 -18.53 0.21
C ARG A 109 23.56 -19.67 -0.75
N ARG A 110 23.27 -20.87 -0.25
CA ARG A 110 22.90 -22.03 -1.09
C ARG A 110 21.50 -21.89 -1.70
N ILE A 111 20.59 -21.22 -0.98
CA ILE A 111 19.19 -21.07 -1.38
C ILE A 111 18.98 -19.75 -2.13
N ASP A 112 19.87 -18.79 -1.94
CA ASP A 112 19.82 -17.46 -2.52
C ASP A 112 19.60 -17.49 -4.04
N LEU A 113 20.44 -18.24 -4.77
CA LEU A 113 20.38 -18.30 -6.23
C LEU A 113 19.02 -18.79 -6.74
N ALA A 114 18.45 -19.81 -6.11
CA ALA A 114 17.16 -20.38 -6.51
C ALA A 114 16.01 -19.43 -6.22
N LEU A 115 15.95 -18.85 -4.99
CA LEU A 115 14.91 -17.90 -4.61
C LEU A 115 14.95 -16.64 -5.47
N MET A 116 16.14 -16.06 -5.67
CA MET A 116 16.26 -14.85 -6.48
C MET A 116 15.95 -15.11 -7.96
N ARG A 117 16.24 -16.28 -8.51
CA ARG A 117 15.86 -16.62 -9.87
C ARG A 117 14.33 -16.60 -10.06
N VAL A 118 13.57 -17.06 -9.06
CA VAL A 118 12.11 -16.98 -9.09
C VAL A 118 11.66 -15.51 -8.98
N MET A 119 12.26 -14.73 -8.08
CA MET A 119 11.93 -13.30 -7.92
C MET A 119 12.25 -12.51 -9.20
N ASP A 120 13.39 -12.77 -9.83
CA ASP A 120 13.78 -12.16 -11.10
C ASP A 120 12.82 -12.54 -12.23
N GLY A 121 12.39 -13.80 -12.27
CA GLY A 121 11.38 -14.28 -13.23
C GLY A 121 10.05 -13.55 -13.10
N LEU A 122 9.56 -13.31 -11.88
CA LEU A 122 8.34 -12.52 -11.65
C LEU A 122 8.52 -11.05 -12.06
N MET A 123 9.69 -10.46 -11.82
CA MET A 123 10.00 -9.07 -12.17
C MET A 123 10.28 -8.87 -13.67
N ALA A 124 10.52 -9.92 -14.43
CA ALA A 124 10.67 -9.86 -15.89
C ALA A 124 9.37 -9.42 -16.58
N PHE A 125 8.21 -9.62 -15.94
CA PHE A 125 6.94 -9.16 -16.45
C PHE A 125 6.60 -7.75 -15.93
N PRO A 126 6.04 -6.86 -16.78
CA PRO A 126 5.45 -5.62 -16.29
C PRO A 126 4.40 -5.91 -15.21
N ALA A 127 4.51 -5.23 -14.06
CA ALA A 127 3.72 -5.50 -12.86
C ALA A 127 2.21 -5.60 -13.12
N ILE A 128 1.66 -4.64 -13.87
CA ILE A 128 0.22 -4.61 -14.17
C ILE A 128 -0.21 -5.77 -15.09
N LEU A 129 0.63 -6.17 -16.04
CA LEU A 129 0.33 -7.29 -16.94
C LEU A 129 0.33 -8.62 -16.19
N LEU A 130 1.29 -8.81 -15.28
CA LEU A 130 1.32 -9.99 -14.41
C LEU A 130 0.08 -10.02 -13.50
N ALA A 131 -0.32 -8.88 -12.92
CA ALA A 131 -1.53 -8.81 -12.12
C ALA A 131 -2.78 -9.18 -12.94
N ILE A 132 -2.92 -8.65 -14.17
CA ILE A 132 -4.04 -9.00 -15.08
C ILE A 132 -4.04 -10.50 -15.39
N ALA A 133 -2.89 -11.10 -15.70
CA ALA A 133 -2.79 -12.53 -15.99
C ALA A 133 -3.22 -13.39 -14.78
N LEU A 134 -2.80 -13.02 -13.57
CA LEU A 134 -3.23 -13.69 -12.34
C LEU A 134 -4.72 -13.54 -12.07
N MET A 135 -5.28 -12.34 -12.32
CA MET A 135 -6.72 -12.09 -12.21
C MET A 135 -7.52 -12.86 -13.25
N ALA A 136 -7.04 -12.97 -14.50
CA ALA A 136 -7.68 -13.78 -15.53
C ALA A 136 -7.77 -15.27 -15.16
N ALA A 137 -6.76 -15.79 -14.46
CA ALA A 137 -6.75 -17.18 -13.99
C ALA A 137 -7.66 -17.42 -12.77
N ARG A 138 -7.86 -16.40 -11.89
CA ARG A 138 -8.60 -16.57 -10.62
C ARG A 138 -10.01 -15.98 -10.64
N GLY A 139 -10.30 -15.11 -11.60
CA GLY A 139 -11.56 -14.38 -11.68
C GLY A 139 -11.61 -13.12 -10.79
N PRO A 140 -12.66 -12.29 -10.98
CA PRO A 140 -12.83 -11.05 -10.22
C PRO A 140 -13.11 -11.32 -8.74
N GLY A 141 -12.56 -10.48 -7.85
CA GLY A 141 -12.75 -10.62 -6.41
C GLY A 141 -11.71 -9.86 -5.60
N VAL A 142 -12.13 -9.27 -4.46
CA VAL A 142 -11.24 -8.50 -3.56
C VAL A 142 -10.04 -9.36 -3.12
N GLY A 143 -10.29 -10.59 -2.67
CA GLY A 143 -9.22 -11.51 -2.25
C GLY A 143 -8.27 -11.90 -3.39
N ASN A 144 -8.78 -12.02 -4.62
CA ASN A 144 -7.96 -12.34 -5.79
C ASN A 144 -7.07 -11.15 -6.19
N VAL A 145 -7.59 -9.91 -6.11
CA VAL A 145 -6.79 -8.69 -6.30
C VAL A 145 -5.67 -8.61 -5.27
N ILE A 146 -5.97 -8.82 -3.98
CA ILE A 146 -4.98 -8.83 -2.91
C ILE A 146 -3.90 -9.88 -3.19
N PHE A 147 -4.29 -11.10 -3.55
CA PHE A 147 -3.36 -12.17 -3.90
C PHE A 147 -2.47 -11.78 -5.09
N ALA A 148 -3.07 -11.34 -6.20
CA ALA A 148 -2.34 -10.97 -7.42
C ALA A 148 -1.32 -9.86 -7.15
N LEU A 149 -1.72 -8.78 -6.47
CA LEU A 149 -0.84 -7.67 -6.15
C LEU A 149 0.24 -8.08 -5.13
N SER A 150 -0.08 -8.96 -4.17
CA SER A 150 0.92 -9.47 -3.23
C SER A 150 2.01 -10.26 -3.94
N VAL A 151 1.65 -11.14 -4.89
CA VAL A 151 2.62 -11.87 -5.71
C VAL A 151 3.50 -10.91 -6.52
N VAL A 152 2.88 -9.91 -7.16
CA VAL A 152 3.57 -8.95 -8.02
C VAL A 152 4.56 -8.07 -7.25
N TYR A 153 4.24 -7.65 -6.03
CA TYR A 153 5.08 -6.71 -5.27
C TYR A 153 6.06 -7.38 -4.30
N THR A 154 5.88 -8.64 -3.95
CA THR A 154 6.78 -9.40 -3.05
C THR A 154 8.24 -9.39 -3.51
N PRO A 155 8.58 -9.57 -4.81
CA PRO A 155 9.97 -9.60 -5.25
C PRO A 155 10.77 -8.35 -4.88
N ARG A 156 10.19 -7.16 -5.03
CA ARG A 156 10.86 -5.89 -4.66
C ARG A 156 11.23 -5.84 -3.18
N THR A 157 10.31 -6.26 -2.32
CA THR A 157 10.57 -6.29 -0.87
C THR A 157 11.59 -7.36 -0.52
N ALA A 158 11.52 -8.54 -1.14
CA ALA A 158 12.49 -9.62 -0.95
C ALA A 158 13.90 -9.18 -1.33
N MET A 159 14.08 -8.52 -2.48
CA MET A 159 15.37 -7.97 -2.91
C MET A 159 15.91 -6.90 -1.96
N LEU A 160 15.05 -5.98 -1.50
CA LEU A 160 15.43 -4.96 -0.52
C LEU A 160 15.93 -5.59 0.78
N ILE A 161 15.17 -6.52 1.35
CA ILE A 161 15.56 -7.20 2.59
C ILE A 161 16.82 -8.03 2.39
N ARG A 162 16.91 -8.78 1.29
CA ARG A 162 18.13 -9.54 0.95
C ARG A 162 19.37 -8.66 0.91
N SER A 163 19.32 -7.53 0.20
CA SER A 163 20.48 -6.61 0.10
C SER A 163 20.86 -6.05 1.46
N THR A 164 19.87 -5.71 2.29
CA THR A 164 20.09 -5.25 3.67
C THR A 164 20.73 -6.35 4.53
N VAL A 165 20.24 -7.60 4.45
CA VAL A 165 20.78 -8.75 5.17
C VAL A 165 22.23 -9.03 4.76
N LEU A 166 22.54 -8.98 3.44
CA LEU A 166 23.89 -9.16 2.92
C LEU A 166 24.86 -8.14 3.50
N SER A 167 24.47 -6.88 3.63
CA SER A 167 25.28 -5.83 4.23
C SER A 167 25.45 -6.01 5.75
N LEU A 168 24.35 -6.35 6.45
CA LEU A 168 24.36 -6.48 7.91
C LEU A 168 25.17 -7.69 8.41
N ARG A 169 25.12 -8.81 7.69
CA ARG A 169 25.81 -10.04 8.11
C ARG A 169 27.33 -9.93 8.11
N GLU A 170 27.90 -8.98 7.40
CA GLU A 170 29.34 -8.72 7.35
C GLU A 170 29.83 -7.78 8.46
N LEU A 171 28.92 -7.21 9.28
CA LEU A 171 29.27 -6.30 10.37
C LEU A 171 29.88 -7.06 11.58
N ASP A 172 30.83 -6.43 12.26
CA ASP A 172 31.62 -7.02 13.35
C ASP A 172 30.76 -7.63 14.46
N TYR A 173 29.67 -6.98 14.86
CA TYR A 173 28.80 -7.49 15.93
C TYR A 173 28.07 -8.79 15.53
N VAL A 174 27.77 -8.96 14.23
CA VAL A 174 27.18 -10.21 13.72
C VAL A 174 28.24 -11.31 13.66
N GLN A 175 29.44 -10.98 13.20
CA GLN A 175 30.58 -11.91 13.16
C GLN A 175 30.97 -12.35 14.58
N ALA A 176 31.01 -11.43 15.55
CA ALA A 176 31.27 -11.74 16.94
C ALA A 176 30.21 -12.69 17.52
N ALA A 177 28.90 -12.45 17.24
CA ALA A 177 27.83 -13.34 17.67
C ALA A 177 27.97 -14.74 17.08
N ARG A 178 28.45 -14.84 15.81
CA ARG A 178 28.71 -16.13 15.15
C ARG A 178 29.93 -16.83 15.78
N ALA A 179 31.03 -16.09 16.06
CA ALA A 179 32.21 -16.64 16.74
C ALA A 179 31.92 -17.17 18.13
N LEU A 180 30.93 -16.57 18.85
CA LEU A 180 30.44 -17.04 20.15
C LEU A 180 29.51 -18.26 20.03
N GLY A 181 29.34 -18.86 18.86
CA GLY A 181 28.52 -20.06 18.65
C GLY A 181 27.02 -19.83 18.68
N ARG A 182 26.54 -18.60 18.50
CA ARG A 182 25.08 -18.37 18.44
C ARG A 182 24.48 -19.05 17.21
N ARG A 183 23.27 -19.63 17.39
CA ARG A 183 22.51 -20.27 16.31
C ARG A 183 22.10 -19.25 15.24
N ASP A 184 22.13 -19.64 13.97
CA ASP A 184 21.81 -18.80 12.81
C ASP A 184 20.46 -18.09 12.93
N LEU A 185 19.40 -18.80 13.33
CA LEU A 185 18.08 -18.20 13.55
C LEU A 185 18.11 -17.11 14.63
N ALA A 186 18.84 -17.31 15.72
CA ALA A 186 18.96 -16.29 16.76
C ALA A 186 19.69 -15.04 16.26
N ILE A 187 20.72 -15.20 15.40
CA ILE A 187 21.42 -14.10 14.75
C ILE A 187 20.46 -13.38 13.79
N ALA A 188 19.74 -14.12 12.95
CA ALA A 188 18.79 -13.56 11.97
C ALA A 188 17.71 -12.72 12.65
N PHE A 189 17.02 -13.26 13.67
CA PHE A 189 15.90 -12.58 14.32
C PHE A 189 16.31 -11.50 15.33
N ARG A 190 17.43 -11.66 16.03
CA ARG A 190 17.82 -10.75 17.12
C ARG A 190 18.81 -9.67 16.68
N HIS A 191 19.61 -9.93 15.65
CA HIS A 191 20.68 -9.00 15.24
C HIS A 191 20.43 -8.40 13.85
N ILE A 192 19.82 -9.15 12.91
CA ILE A 192 19.63 -8.70 11.52
C ILE A 192 18.24 -8.11 11.32
N LEU A 193 17.19 -8.84 11.61
CA LEU A 193 15.80 -8.43 11.34
C LEU A 193 15.41 -7.08 11.96
N PRO A 194 15.78 -6.74 13.21
CA PRO A 194 15.47 -5.42 13.77
C PRO A 194 16.07 -4.26 12.97
N ASN A 195 17.23 -4.47 12.35
CA ASN A 195 17.89 -3.47 11.52
C ASN A 195 17.29 -3.38 10.09
N CYS A 196 16.49 -4.36 9.68
CA CYS A 196 15.75 -4.31 8.42
C CYS A 196 14.44 -3.52 8.53
N VAL A 197 13.95 -3.23 9.75
CA VAL A 197 12.64 -2.57 9.97
C VAL A 197 12.61 -1.18 9.34
N GLY A 198 13.67 -0.39 9.41
CA GLY A 198 13.72 0.94 8.82
C GLY A 198 13.45 0.91 7.31
N PRO A 199 14.30 0.26 6.51
CA PRO A 199 14.06 0.10 5.07
C PRO A 199 12.71 -0.54 4.73
N LEU A 200 12.25 -1.50 5.56
CA LEU A 200 10.96 -2.16 5.35
C LEU A 200 9.77 -1.20 5.51
N LEU A 201 9.77 -0.33 6.53
CA LEU A 201 8.70 0.65 6.74
C LEU A 201 8.58 1.64 5.57
N VAL A 202 9.72 2.11 5.06
CA VAL A 202 9.76 2.96 3.86
C VAL A 202 9.18 2.21 2.66
N GLN A 203 9.63 0.97 2.41
CA GLN A 203 9.13 0.16 1.30
C GLN A 203 7.62 -0.14 1.44
N ALA A 204 7.15 -0.43 2.65
CA ALA A 204 5.75 -0.72 2.94
C ALA A 204 4.82 0.45 2.60
N SER A 205 5.22 1.71 2.92
CA SER A 205 4.40 2.88 2.57
C SER A 205 4.27 3.07 1.06
N PHE A 206 5.33 2.85 0.29
CA PHE A 206 5.25 2.88 -1.17
C PHE A 206 4.40 1.74 -1.74
N ILE A 207 4.53 0.52 -1.20
CA ILE A 207 3.68 -0.61 -1.64
C ILE A 207 2.21 -0.32 -1.38
N PHE A 208 1.88 0.27 -0.25
CA PHE A 208 0.50 0.66 0.05
C PHE A 208 -0.05 1.61 -1.03
N ALA A 209 0.70 2.67 -1.38
CA ALA A 209 0.30 3.61 -2.43
C ALA A 209 0.16 2.93 -3.80
N TYR A 210 1.14 2.12 -4.19
CA TYR A 210 1.11 1.39 -5.46
C TYR A 210 -0.01 0.36 -5.53
N ALA A 211 -0.33 -0.31 -4.42
CA ALA A 211 -1.40 -1.31 -4.38
C ALA A 211 -2.78 -0.67 -4.56
N ILE A 212 -3.05 0.48 -3.94
CA ILE A 212 -4.30 1.23 -4.15
C ILE A 212 -4.42 1.67 -5.62
N LEU A 213 -3.35 2.20 -6.19
CA LEU A 213 -3.34 2.64 -7.59
C LEU A 213 -3.54 1.45 -8.54
N ALA A 214 -2.86 0.33 -8.29
CA ALA A 214 -2.99 -0.88 -9.11
C ALA A 214 -4.39 -1.51 -9.00
N GLU A 215 -5.00 -1.52 -7.80
CA GLU A 215 -6.40 -1.91 -7.62
C GLU A 215 -7.32 -1.04 -8.48
N ALA A 216 -7.13 0.28 -8.44
CA ALA A 216 -7.93 1.19 -9.23
C ALA A 216 -7.76 0.97 -10.75
N ILE A 217 -6.54 0.68 -11.23
CA ILE A 217 -6.28 0.34 -12.63
C ILE A 217 -6.98 -0.97 -13.01
N LEU A 218 -6.86 -2.02 -12.19
CA LEU A 218 -7.53 -3.30 -12.42
C LEU A 218 -9.06 -3.14 -12.45
N GLY A 219 -9.63 -2.36 -11.53
CA GLY A 219 -11.04 -2.01 -11.48
C GLY A 219 -11.48 -1.24 -12.72
N PHE A 220 -10.72 -0.23 -13.14
CA PHE A 220 -10.96 0.55 -14.33
C PHE A 220 -10.94 -0.29 -15.62
N LEU A 221 -10.09 -1.32 -15.67
CA LEU A 221 -10.02 -2.28 -16.77
C LEU A 221 -11.10 -3.38 -16.70
N GLY A 222 -11.88 -3.43 -15.61
CA GLY A 222 -12.95 -4.41 -15.42
C GLY A 222 -12.46 -5.81 -15.04
N VAL A 223 -11.17 -5.97 -14.71
CA VAL A 223 -10.57 -7.27 -14.31
C VAL A 223 -10.24 -7.34 -12.82
N GLY A 224 -10.67 -6.36 -12.03
CA GLY A 224 -10.37 -6.22 -10.61
C GLY A 224 -11.46 -6.73 -9.68
N VAL A 225 -11.90 -5.85 -8.78
CA VAL A 225 -13.00 -6.08 -7.86
C VAL A 225 -14.31 -6.13 -8.64
N PRO A 226 -15.29 -7.00 -8.26
CA PRO A 226 -16.57 -7.07 -8.95
C PRO A 226 -17.28 -5.70 -9.03
N PRO A 227 -17.96 -5.36 -10.15
CA PRO A 227 -18.54 -4.02 -10.38
C PRO A 227 -19.61 -3.59 -9.36
N TYR A 228 -20.27 -4.55 -8.70
CA TYR A 228 -21.27 -4.26 -7.66
C TYR A 228 -20.66 -3.92 -6.28
N VAL A 229 -19.35 -4.10 -6.13
CA VAL A 229 -18.60 -3.71 -4.93
C VAL A 229 -18.03 -2.32 -5.18
N PRO A 230 -18.42 -1.29 -4.39
CA PRO A 230 -17.86 0.04 -4.57
C PRO A 230 -16.38 0.02 -4.23
N SER A 231 -15.53 0.40 -5.19
CA SER A 231 -14.12 0.75 -5.03
C SER A 231 -13.85 2.00 -5.86
N TRP A 232 -12.79 2.74 -5.56
CA TRP A 232 -12.48 3.94 -6.34
C TRP A 232 -12.27 3.60 -7.83
N GLY A 233 -11.60 2.48 -8.12
CA GLY A 233 -11.39 2.01 -9.49
C GLY A 233 -12.70 1.73 -10.23
N ASN A 234 -13.63 1.03 -9.61
CA ASN A 234 -14.94 0.71 -10.21
C ASN A 234 -15.80 1.97 -10.42
N VAL A 235 -15.76 2.94 -9.49
CA VAL A 235 -16.51 4.20 -9.65
C VAL A 235 -15.91 5.05 -10.79
N ILE A 236 -14.57 5.12 -10.90
CA ILE A 236 -13.91 5.77 -12.05
C ILE A 236 -14.30 5.08 -13.36
N ALA A 237 -14.34 3.75 -13.38
CA ALA A 237 -14.72 2.98 -14.55
C ALA A 237 -16.15 3.25 -15.01
N SER A 238 -17.10 3.37 -14.08
CA SER A 238 -18.50 3.71 -14.41
C SER A 238 -18.63 5.11 -15.01
N GLY A 239 -17.80 6.06 -14.61
CA GLY A 239 -17.79 7.42 -15.17
C GLY A 239 -17.16 7.52 -16.57
N LYS A 240 -16.43 6.50 -17.04
CA LYS A 240 -15.72 6.53 -18.33
C LYS A 240 -16.63 6.83 -19.52
N ASN A 241 -17.78 6.19 -19.58
CA ASN A 241 -18.70 6.29 -20.71
C ASN A 241 -19.53 7.58 -20.69
N VAL A 242 -19.64 8.22 -19.54
CA VAL A 242 -20.49 9.41 -19.30
C VAL A 242 -19.66 10.66 -18.96
N ILE A 243 -18.37 10.65 -19.23
CA ILE A 243 -17.44 11.70 -18.78
C ILE A 243 -17.78 13.10 -19.34
N ARG A 244 -18.42 13.18 -20.51
CA ARG A 244 -18.85 14.44 -21.10
C ARG A 244 -20.10 15.03 -20.43
N GLU A 245 -20.95 14.17 -19.88
CA GLU A 245 -22.23 14.54 -19.28
C GLU A 245 -22.12 14.66 -17.75
N ALA A 246 -21.28 13.78 -17.13
CA ALA A 246 -21.15 13.64 -15.70
C ALA A 246 -19.70 13.41 -15.27
N PHE A 247 -18.81 14.37 -15.55
CA PHE A 247 -17.37 14.27 -15.23
C PHE A 247 -17.11 14.06 -13.74
N TRP A 248 -18.01 14.47 -12.85
CA TRP A 248 -17.90 14.33 -11.40
C TRP A 248 -17.83 12.88 -10.93
N VAL A 249 -18.41 11.94 -11.70
CA VAL A 249 -18.41 10.51 -11.37
C VAL A 249 -17.00 9.95 -11.36
N SER A 250 -16.12 10.40 -12.27
CA SER A 250 -14.70 10.00 -12.30
C SER A 250 -13.81 10.95 -11.51
N LEU A 251 -14.14 12.26 -11.45
CA LEU A 251 -13.30 13.27 -10.81
C LEU A 251 -13.12 13.03 -9.31
N PHE A 252 -14.22 12.85 -8.58
CA PHE A 252 -14.15 12.78 -7.13
C PHE A 252 -13.45 11.51 -6.60
N PRO A 253 -13.72 10.29 -7.10
CA PRO A 253 -12.92 9.13 -6.69
C PRO A 253 -11.48 9.23 -7.17
N GLY A 254 -11.20 9.87 -8.33
CA GLY A 254 -9.85 10.16 -8.80
C GLY A 254 -9.08 11.11 -7.85
N LEU A 255 -9.75 12.15 -7.34
CA LEU A 255 -9.18 13.03 -6.32
C LEU A 255 -8.90 12.27 -5.00
N ALA A 256 -9.84 11.44 -4.55
CA ALA A 256 -9.67 10.62 -3.34
C ALA A 256 -8.45 9.68 -3.47
N LEU A 257 -8.32 9.03 -4.64
CA LEU A 257 -7.17 8.19 -4.98
C LEU A 257 -5.85 8.99 -4.97
N THR A 258 -5.84 10.17 -5.61
CA THR A 258 -4.66 11.03 -5.69
C THR A 258 -4.23 11.53 -4.32
N VAL A 259 -5.17 12.01 -3.50
CA VAL A 259 -4.91 12.49 -2.13
C VAL A 259 -4.38 11.37 -1.25
N SER A 260 -4.94 10.16 -1.37
CA SER A 260 -4.48 8.99 -0.62
C SER A 260 -3.08 8.56 -1.05
N GLY A 261 -2.81 8.50 -2.36
CA GLY A 261 -1.49 8.17 -2.90
C GLY A 261 -0.43 9.19 -2.49
N LEU A 262 -0.76 10.50 -2.55
CA LEU A 262 0.13 11.57 -2.13
C LEU A 262 0.45 11.47 -0.63
N SER A 263 -0.55 11.21 0.21
CA SER A 263 -0.34 11.08 1.66
C SER A 263 0.62 9.94 2.01
N LEU A 264 0.49 8.80 1.32
CA LEU A 264 1.35 7.64 1.53
C LEU A 264 2.78 7.87 1.00
N ASN A 265 2.94 8.57 -0.12
CA ASN A 265 4.26 8.96 -0.63
C ASN A 265 4.95 9.93 0.31
N LEU A 266 4.25 10.97 0.81
CA LEU A 266 4.80 11.90 1.81
C LEU A 266 5.24 11.16 3.09
N LEU A 267 4.44 10.19 3.54
CA LEU A 267 4.82 9.33 4.67
C LEU A 267 6.09 8.53 4.38
N GLY A 268 6.15 7.89 3.21
CA GLY A 268 7.31 7.10 2.78
C GLY A 268 8.59 7.92 2.72
N ASP A 269 8.53 9.09 2.09
CA ASP A 269 9.66 10.01 1.96
C ASP A 269 10.10 10.55 3.34
N GLY A 270 9.15 10.97 4.17
CA GLY A 270 9.44 11.44 5.52
C GLY A 270 10.04 10.34 6.42
N LEU A 271 9.56 9.11 6.32
CA LEU A 271 10.16 7.96 7.01
C LEU A 271 11.58 7.69 6.52
N ARG A 272 11.81 7.76 5.21
CA ARG A 272 13.15 7.61 4.63
C ARG A 272 14.12 8.65 5.17
N ASP A 273 13.72 9.94 5.19
CA ASP A 273 14.55 11.03 5.70
C ASP A 273 14.96 10.83 7.17
N VAL A 274 14.04 10.33 8.00
CA VAL A 274 14.31 10.13 9.43
C VAL A 274 15.12 8.86 9.70
N LEU A 275 14.92 7.81 8.90
CA LEU A 275 15.53 6.49 9.11
C LEU A 275 16.85 6.31 8.36
N ASP A 276 17.21 7.19 7.39
CA ASP A 276 18.46 7.11 6.66
C ASP A 276 19.64 7.50 7.57
N PRO A 277 20.60 6.59 7.83
CA PRO A 277 21.77 6.88 8.65
C PRO A 277 22.74 7.91 8.03
N ARG A 278 22.73 8.06 6.70
CA ARG A 278 23.65 8.94 5.97
C ARG A 278 23.36 10.41 6.18
N LEU A 279 22.12 10.77 6.53
CA LEU A 279 21.72 12.13 6.90
C LEU A 279 22.06 12.50 8.35
N ARG A 280 22.76 11.62 9.08
CA ARG A 280 23.19 11.87 10.47
C ARG A 280 24.51 12.64 10.58
N VAL A 281 25.22 12.88 9.47
CA VAL A 281 26.59 13.42 9.43
C VAL A 281 26.63 14.92 9.03
N GLN A 282 25.47 15.59 8.94
CA GLN A 282 25.43 17.05 8.74
C GLN A 282 24.90 17.77 9.95
#